data_b1a63669fbbeb5e368bd0b0f1a5accb7
#
_entry.id   b1a63669fbbeb5e368bd0b0f1a5accb7
#
_cell.length_a   1.000
_cell.length_b   1.000
_cell.length_c   1.000
_cell.angle_alpha   90.00
_cell.angle_beta   90.00
_cell.angle_gamma   90.00
#
_symmetry.space_group_name_H-M   'P 1'
#
loop_
_entity.id
_entity.type
_entity.pdbx_description
1 polymer ?
#
loop_
_entity_poly.entity_id
_entity_poly.type
_entity_poly.pdbx_seq_one_letter_code
_entity_poly.pdbx_strand_id
1 'polypeptide(L)'
;RDRRWGYVFVGPQLIGMGIFVLLPFAASLVLAFARWNGLSELEWVGFENFTAQFQDELLWRSILNTLFIAIVTVPIGLGLAVVIAVALEKLKTRTLYLVLFFAPVVTSTVAVAMIWQQMFRADGVLSTTIANVFGIDPPDWLGDPRLALLAVCIVTIWASLGLNVVIFLAGLQNISPSVIEAARIDGAGAARIFWSIRLPL
;
A
#
# COMPACT_ATOMS: atom_id res chain seq x y z
N ARG A 1 22.39 18.33 30.57
CA ARG A 1 22.33 16.99 31.23
C ARG A 1 21.43 16.07 30.45
N ASP A 2 20.34 16.55 29.86
CA ASP A 2 19.34 15.74 29.12
C ASP A 2 19.85 15.24 27.76
N ARG A 3 20.76 15.94 27.10
CA ARG A 3 21.31 15.58 25.80
C ARG A 3 22.11 14.27 25.82
N ARG A 4 22.78 13.95 26.93
CA ARG A 4 23.52 12.68 27.08
C ARG A 4 22.62 11.48 27.20
N TRP A 5 21.51 11.62 27.93
CA TRP A 5 20.51 10.58 28.04
C TRP A 5 19.81 10.29 26.70
N GLY A 6 19.60 11.31 25.88
CA GLY A 6 19.11 11.13 24.51
C GLY A 6 19.98 10.19 23.70
N TYR A 7 21.31 10.34 23.73
CA TYR A 7 22.24 9.44 23.03
C TYR A 7 22.24 8.01 23.60
N VAL A 8 22.05 7.84 24.89
CA VAL A 8 21.98 6.53 25.53
C VAL A 8 20.72 5.78 25.09
N PHE A 9 19.57 6.45 24.95
CA PHE A 9 18.33 5.82 24.50
C PHE A 9 18.30 5.56 23.00
N VAL A 10 18.85 6.45 22.19
CA VAL A 10 18.86 6.30 20.72
C VAL A 10 20.05 5.47 20.26
N GLY A 11 21.15 5.43 21.03
CA GLY A 11 22.39 4.73 20.69
C GLY A 11 22.21 3.27 20.24
N PRO A 12 21.53 2.40 21.01
CA PRO A 12 21.32 1.00 20.62
C PRO A 12 20.59 0.88 19.28
N GLN A 13 19.59 1.71 19.04
CA GLN A 13 18.84 1.74 17.76
C GLN A 13 19.75 2.17 16.60
N LEU A 14 20.58 3.23 16.79
CA LEU A 14 21.50 3.70 15.76
C LEU A 14 22.58 2.69 15.45
N ILE A 15 23.12 2.00 16.46
CA ILE A 15 24.10 0.93 16.28
C ILE A 15 23.46 -0.23 15.49
N GLY A 16 22.29 -0.69 15.90
CA GLY A 16 21.55 -1.73 15.19
C GLY A 16 21.28 -1.36 13.73
N MET A 17 20.81 -0.14 13.48
CA MET A 17 20.60 0.37 12.12
C MET A 17 21.90 0.48 11.33
N GLY A 18 23.01 0.91 11.97
CA GLY A 18 24.32 0.97 11.37
C GLY A 18 24.81 -0.40 10.88
N ILE A 19 24.72 -1.40 11.75
CA ILE A 19 25.21 -2.75 11.48
C ILE A 19 24.30 -3.53 10.52
N PHE A 20 22.97 -3.49 10.73
CA PHE A 20 22.04 -4.37 10.02
C PHE A 20 21.35 -3.72 8.81
N VAL A 21 21.43 -2.40 8.67
CA VAL A 21 20.82 -1.67 7.54
C VAL A 21 21.88 -0.95 6.72
N LEU A 22 22.65 -0.03 7.35
CA LEU A 22 23.57 0.83 6.60
C LEU A 22 24.79 0.07 6.07
N LEU A 23 25.35 -0.86 6.83
CA LEU A 23 26.51 -1.64 6.39
C LEU A 23 26.15 -2.58 5.22
N PRO A 24 25.08 -3.42 5.26
CA PRO A 24 24.65 -4.20 4.10
C PRO A 24 24.28 -3.34 2.89
N PHE A 25 23.66 -2.19 3.12
CA PHE A 25 23.32 -1.24 2.06
C PHE A 25 24.61 -0.71 1.38
N ALA A 26 25.60 -0.26 2.16
CA ALA A 26 26.87 0.19 1.61
C ALA A 26 27.61 -0.94 0.86
N ALA A 27 27.60 -2.16 1.42
CA ALA A 27 28.18 -3.33 0.76
C ALA A 27 27.46 -3.63 -0.57
N SER A 28 26.12 -3.54 -0.62
CA SER A 28 25.34 -3.71 -1.86
C SER A 28 25.68 -2.67 -2.91
N LEU A 29 25.91 -1.41 -2.51
CA LEU A 29 26.34 -0.35 -3.44
C LEU A 29 27.71 -0.66 -4.06
N VAL A 30 28.64 -1.16 -3.26
CA VAL A 30 29.98 -1.57 -3.73
C VAL A 30 29.86 -2.77 -4.67
N LEU A 31 29.08 -3.80 -4.29
CA LEU A 31 28.85 -4.99 -5.09
C LEU A 31 28.10 -4.72 -6.39
N ALA A 32 27.36 -3.62 -6.50
CA ALA A 32 26.71 -3.24 -7.75
C ALA A 32 27.70 -3.01 -8.91
N PHE A 33 28.96 -2.69 -8.59
CA PHE A 33 30.05 -2.49 -9.56
C PHE A 33 30.95 -3.70 -9.71
N ALA A 34 30.61 -4.82 -9.07
CA ALA A 34 31.40 -6.04 -9.09
C ALA A 34 30.54 -7.23 -9.52
N ARG A 35 31.19 -8.25 -10.10
CA ARG A 35 30.60 -9.57 -10.33
C ARG A 35 31.09 -10.51 -9.24
N TRP A 36 30.16 -11.05 -8.45
CA TRP A 36 30.48 -11.94 -7.35
C TRP A 36 29.31 -12.90 -7.08
N ASN A 37 29.64 -14.19 -7.00
CA ASN A 37 28.65 -15.24 -6.71
C ASN A 37 28.65 -15.72 -5.24
N GLY A 38 29.40 -15.02 -4.37
CA GLY A 38 29.53 -15.37 -2.96
C GLY A 38 30.64 -16.38 -2.64
N LEU A 39 31.20 -17.05 -3.64
CA LEU A 39 32.21 -18.14 -3.48
C LEU A 39 33.49 -17.90 -4.28
N SER A 40 33.39 -17.21 -5.42
CA SER A 40 34.53 -16.87 -6.28
C SER A 40 35.26 -15.61 -5.80
N GLU A 41 36.39 -15.30 -6.44
CA GLU A 41 37.01 -14.00 -6.29
C GLU A 41 36.08 -12.89 -6.82
N LEU A 42 36.11 -11.73 -6.16
CA LEU A 42 35.34 -10.56 -6.54
C LEU A 42 36.00 -9.90 -7.77
N GLU A 43 35.26 -9.81 -8.86
CA GLU A 43 35.68 -9.20 -10.11
C GLU A 43 35.05 -7.82 -10.28
N TRP A 44 35.86 -6.79 -10.44
CA TRP A 44 35.38 -5.45 -10.70
C TRP A 44 34.99 -5.29 -12.15
N VAL A 45 33.68 -5.06 -12.42
CA VAL A 45 33.10 -4.94 -13.77
C VAL A 45 32.57 -3.53 -14.07
N GLY A 46 32.77 -2.58 -13.15
CA GLY A 46 32.31 -1.20 -13.33
C GLY A 46 30.80 -1.11 -13.56
N PHE A 47 30.36 -0.54 -14.66
CA PHE A 47 28.93 -0.34 -14.97
C PHE A 47 28.28 -1.49 -15.77
N GLU A 48 28.97 -2.61 -15.98
CA GLU A 48 28.46 -3.73 -16.80
C GLU A 48 27.12 -4.29 -16.23
N ASN A 49 27.01 -4.42 -14.91
CA ASN A 49 25.78 -4.87 -14.28
C ASN A 49 24.59 -3.94 -14.59
N PHE A 50 24.83 -2.62 -14.59
CA PHE A 50 23.79 -1.64 -14.91
C PHE A 50 23.42 -1.69 -16.38
N THR A 51 24.39 -1.78 -17.30
CA THR A 51 24.10 -1.86 -18.74
C THR A 51 23.35 -3.13 -19.08
N ALA A 52 23.73 -4.27 -18.51
CA ALA A 52 23.02 -5.54 -18.67
C ALA A 52 21.57 -5.43 -18.15
N GLN A 53 21.38 -4.83 -16.98
CA GLN A 53 20.06 -4.66 -16.39
C GLN A 53 19.16 -3.74 -17.22
N PHE A 54 19.68 -2.65 -17.78
CA PHE A 54 18.90 -1.74 -18.65
C PHE A 54 18.53 -2.37 -19.99
N GLN A 55 19.26 -3.39 -20.44
CA GLN A 55 18.96 -4.16 -21.65
C GLN A 55 17.98 -5.30 -21.38
N ASP A 56 17.71 -5.63 -20.11
CA ASP A 56 16.79 -6.71 -19.73
C ASP A 56 15.34 -6.26 -19.88
N GLU A 57 14.62 -6.94 -20.78
CA GLU A 57 13.19 -6.71 -21.00
C GLU A 57 12.36 -6.94 -19.73
N LEU A 58 12.79 -7.88 -18.87
CA LEU A 58 12.11 -8.19 -17.62
C LEU A 58 12.14 -7.01 -16.64
N LEU A 59 13.23 -6.23 -16.61
CA LEU A 59 13.29 -5.00 -15.80
C LEU A 59 12.18 -4.02 -16.20
N TRP A 60 12.07 -3.75 -17.49
CA TRP A 60 11.09 -2.78 -17.98
C TRP A 60 9.65 -3.24 -17.77
N ARG A 61 9.39 -4.52 -17.99
CA ARG A 61 8.08 -5.11 -17.67
C ARG A 61 7.76 -4.99 -16.17
N SER A 62 8.73 -5.25 -15.30
CA SER A 62 8.56 -5.13 -13.85
C SER A 62 8.29 -3.70 -13.41
N ILE A 63 8.98 -2.73 -13.99
CA ILE A 63 8.74 -1.30 -13.75
C ILE A 63 7.32 -0.91 -14.19
N LEU A 64 6.90 -1.31 -15.40
CA LEU A 64 5.57 -1.00 -15.91
C LEU A 64 4.47 -1.63 -15.05
N ASN A 65 4.63 -2.89 -14.64
CA ASN A 65 3.70 -3.56 -13.75
C ASN A 65 3.61 -2.86 -12.38
N THR A 66 4.75 -2.46 -11.82
CA THR A 66 4.80 -1.72 -10.55
C THR A 66 4.11 -0.37 -10.67
N LEU A 67 4.38 0.37 -11.73
CA LEU A 67 3.72 1.65 -12.01
C LEU A 67 2.21 1.47 -12.22
N PHE A 68 1.78 0.46 -12.95
CA PHE A 68 0.37 0.14 -13.14
C PHE A 68 -0.31 -0.12 -11.79
N ILE A 69 0.27 -1.02 -10.98
CA ILE A 69 -0.26 -1.32 -9.64
C ILE A 69 -0.34 -0.03 -8.80
N ALA A 70 0.71 0.78 -8.77
CA ALA A 70 0.72 2.01 -7.98
C ALA A 70 -0.35 3.01 -8.46
N ILE A 71 -0.44 3.26 -9.77
CA ILE A 71 -1.41 4.20 -10.36
C ILE A 71 -2.86 3.75 -10.13
N VAL A 72 -3.11 2.45 -10.10
CA VAL A 72 -4.45 1.92 -9.85
C VAL A 72 -4.75 1.86 -8.36
N THR A 73 -3.85 1.28 -7.55
CA THR A 73 -4.15 1.00 -6.14
C THR A 73 -4.13 2.25 -5.27
N VAL A 74 -3.22 3.19 -5.50
CA VAL A 74 -3.08 4.37 -4.64
C VAL A 74 -4.29 5.29 -4.76
N PRO A 75 -4.69 5.79 -5.96
CA PRO A 75 -5.83 6.69 -6.05
C PRO A 75 -7.15 6.02 -5.66
N ILE A 76 -7.38 4.77 -6.08
CA ILE A 76 -8.62 4.05 -5.77
C ILE A 76 -8.66 3.71 -4.28
N GLY A 77 -7.57 3.18 -3.71
CA GLY A 77 -7.50 2.82 -2.31
C GLY A 77 -7.67 4.02 -1.38
N LEU A 78 -6.98 5.12 -1.64
CA LEU A 78 -7.12 6.36 -0.87
C LEU A 78 -8.51 6.98 -1.06
N GLY A 79 -9.02 7.03 -2.30
CA GLY A 79 -10.35 7.54 -2.58
C GLY A 79 -11.45 6.78 -1.84
N LEU A 80 -11.42 5.45 -1.89
CA LEU A 80 -12.34 4.59 -1.13
C LEU A 80 -12.19 4.81 0.38
N ALA A 81 -10.97 4.88 0.89
CA ALA A 81 -10.71 5.07 2.31
C ALA A 81 -11.26 6.41 2.81
N VAL A 82 -11.10 7.50 2.05
CA VAL A 82 -11.68 8.82 2.38
C VAL A 82 -13.21 8.76 2.38
N VAL A 83 -13.82 8.16 1.36
CA VAL A 83 -15.30 8.01 1.28
C VAL A 83 -15.83 7.23 2.47
N ILE A 84 -15.19 6.11 2.81
CA ILE A 84 -15.55 5.28 3.96
C ILE A 84 -15.35 6.06 5.27
N ALA A 85 -14.23 6.76 5.45
CA ALA A 85 -13.95 7.55 6.65
C ALA A 85 -15.00 8.63 6.88
N VAL A 86 -15.39 9.36 5.83
CA VAL A 86 -16.46 10.38 5.88
C VAL A 86 -17.82 9.75 6.22
N ALA A 87 -18.12 8.58 5.65
CA ALA A 87 -19.35 7.87 5.97
C ALA A 87 -19.38 7.40 7.44
N LEU A 88 -18.26 6.89 7.94
CA LEU A 88 -18.14 6.39 9.31
C LEU A 88 -18.12 7.51 10.37
N GLU A 89 -17.68 8.71 10.01
CA GLU A 89 -17.59 9.86 10.94
C GLU A 89 -18.91 10.10 11.70
N LYS A 90 -20.05 9.95 11.01
CA LYS A 90 -21.39 10.21 11.55
C LYS A 90 -22.03 8.99 12.23
N LEU A 91 -21.46 7.81 12.12
CA LEU A 91 -22.07 6.58 12.62
C LEU A 91 -21.74 6.35 14.09
N LYS A 92 -22.78 6.06 14.90
CA LYS A 92 -22.60 5.65 16.30
C LYS A 92 -21.91 4.27 16.40
N THR A 93 -22.13 3.40 15.43
CA THR A 93 -21.60 2.04 15.34
C THR A 93 -20.25 1.95 14.62
N ARG A 94 -19.58 3.08 14.39
CA ARG A 94 -18.31 3.16 13.63
C ARG A 94 -17.25 2.17 14.07
N THR A 95 -17.17 1.88 15.38
CA THR A 95 -16.18 0.95 15.93
C THR A 95 -16.32 -0.45 15.34
N LEU A 96 -17.55 -0.95 15.14
CA LEU A 96 -17.79 -2.25 14.53
C LEU A 96 -17.25 -2.30 13.08
N TYR A 97 -17.53 -1.27 12.30
CA TYR A 97 -17.03 -1.18 10.92
C TYR A 97 -15.50 -1.06 10.88
N LEU A 98 -14.91 -0.28 11.79
CA LEU A 98 -13.45 -0.17 11.88
C LEU A 98 -12.80 -1.53 12.18
N VAL A 99 -13.36 -2.34 13.08
CA VAL A 99 -12.87 -3.69 13.36
C VAL A 99 -12.93 -4.56 12.11
N LEU A 100 -14.03 -4.52 11.35
CA LEU A 100 -14.17 -5.28 10.11
C LEU A 100 -13.15 -4.86 9.03
N PHE A 101 -12.98 -3.55 8.83
CA PHE A 101 -12.00 -3.04 7.85
C PHE A 101 -10.55 -3.28 8.31
N PHE A 102 -10.29 -3.31 9.62
CA PHE A 102 -8.95 -3.51 10.14
C PHE A 102 -8.55 -4.99 10.24
N ALA A 103 -9.51 -5.91 10.15
CA ALA A 103 -9.25 -7.36 10.22
C ALA A 103 -8.15 -7.84 9.25
N PRO A 104 -8.09 -7.38 7.98
CA PRO A 104 -7.01 -7.75 7.07
C PRO A 104 -5.61 -7.35 7.56
N VAL A 105 -5.50 -6.21 8.24
CA VAL A 105 -4.22 -5.65 8.70
C VAL A 105 -3.55 -6.54 9.76
N VAL A 106 -4.36 -7.20 10.59
CA VAL A 106 -3.88 -8.10 11.67
C VAL A 106 -3.82 -9.58 11.24
N THR A 107 -4.28 -9.88 10.03
CA THR A 107 -4.29 -11.24 9.50
C THR A 107 -2.95 -11.56 8.81
N SER A 108 -2.48 -12.80 8.95
CA SER A 108 -1.28 -13.25 8.25
C SER A 108 -1.41 -13.06 6.74
N THR A 109 -0.42 -12.41 6.12
CA THR A 109 -0.37 -12.19 4.66
C THR A 109 -0.49 -13.50 3.88
N VAL A 110 0.09 -14.58 4.39
CA VAL A 110 0.00 -15.91 3.76
C VAL A 110 -1.45 -16.42 3.77
N ALA A 111 -2.13 -16.31 4.91
CA ALA A 111 -3.54 -16.71 5.02
C ALA A 111 -4.44 -15.89 4.09
N VAL A 112 -4.22 -14.57 4.03
CA VAL A 112 -4.92 -13.69 3.10
C VAL A 112 -4.68 -14.12 1.66
N ALA A 113 -3.43 -14.37 1.26
CA ALA A 113 -3.09 -14.81 -0.08
C ALA A 113 -3.79 -16.13 -0.46
N MET A 114 -3.83 -17.12 0.44
CA MET A 114 -4.50 -18.40 0.22
C MET A 114 -6.02 -18.24 0.04
N ILE A 115 -6.66 -17.39 0.85
CA ILE A 115 -8.10 -17.11 0.75
C ILE A 115 -8.40 -16.46 -0.61
N TRP A 116 -7.67 -15.43 -0.99
CA TRP A 116 -7.87 -14.74 -2.27
C TRP A 116 -7.56 -15.64 -3.47
N GLN A 117 -6.49 -16.47 -3.38
CA GLN A 117 -6.21 -17.46 -4.42
C GLN A 117 -7.41 -18.40 -4.63
N GLN A 118 -8.04 -18.87 -3.55
CA GLN A 118 -9.24 -19.68 -3.65
C GLN A 118 -10.43 -18.93 -4.24
N MET A 119 -10.60 -17.65 -3.90
CA MET A 119 -11.68 -16.80 -4.44
C MET A 119 -11.51 -16.52 -5.94
N PHE A 120 -10.27 -16.42 -6.42
CA PHE A 120 -9.95 -16.15 -7.83
C PHE A 120 -9.90 -17.40 -8.72
N ARG A 121 -10.03 -18.61 -8.18
CA ARG A 121 -10.15 -19.83 -8.99
C ARG A 121 -11.42 -19.78 -9.86
N ALA A 122 -11.41 -20.51 -10.98
CA ALA A 122 -12.57 -20.57 -11.88
C ALA A 122 -13.85 -21.08 -11.16
N ASP A 123 -13.69 -22.01 -10.21
CA ASP A 123 -14.73 -22.54 -9.33
C ASP A 123 -14.90 -21.73 -8.02
N GLY A 124 -14.14 -20.64 -7.86
CA GLY A 124 -14.17 -19.78 -6.67
C GLY A 124 -15.40 -18.88 -6.61
N VAL A 125 -15.72 -18.40 -5.38
CA VAL A 125 -16.91 -17.60 -5.13
C VAL A 125 -16.95 -16.32 -5.98
N LEU A 126 -15.82 -15.64 -6.18
CA LEU A 126 -15.75 -14.41 -6.96
C LEU A 126 -16.02 -14.69 -8.44
N SER A 127 -15.33 -15.67 -9.03
CA SER A 127 -15.44 -16.03 -10.42
C SER A 127 -16.84 -16.53 -10.78
N THR A 128 -17.40 -17.42 -9.97
CA THR A 128 -18.77 -17.95 -10.17
C THR A 128 -19.84 -16.90 -9.99
N THR A 129 -19.67 -15.97 -9.04
CA THR A 129 -20.62 -14.86 -8.86
C THR A 129 -20.62 -13.94 -10.07
N ILE A 130 -19.45 -13.54 -10.57
CA ILE A 130 -19.33 -12.70 -11.77
C ILE A 130 -19.93 -13.41 -12.98
N ALA A 131 -19.59 -14.68 -13.18
CA ALA A 131 -20.13 -15.48 -14.28
C ALA A 131 -21.66 -15.52 -14.25
N ASN A 132 -22.25 -15.78 -13.09
CA ASN A 132 -23.71 -15.87 -12.93
C ASN A 132 -24.41 -14.53 -13.10
N VAL A 133 -23.83 -13.42 -12.60
CA VAL A 133 -24.42 -12.08 -12.69
C VAL A 133 -24.38 -11.53 -14.10
N PHE A 134 -23.26 -11.73 -14.81
CA PHE A 134 -23.07 -11.17 -16.15
C PHE A 134 -23.33 -12.16 -17.28
N GLY A 135 -23.60 -13.44 -16.99
CA GLY A 135 -23.86 -14.48 -17.99
C GLY A 135 -22.62 -14.79 -18.87
N ILE A 136 -21.43 -14.72 -18.31
CA ILE A 136 -20.15 -14.94 -19.00
C ILE A 136 -19.44 -16.16 -18.41
N ASP A 137 -18.46 -16.70 -19.14
CA ASP A 137 -17.58 -17.72 -18.58
C ASP A 137 -16.76 -17.19 -17.40
N PRO A 138 -16.45 -18.02 -16.38
CA PRO A 138 -15.64 -17.59 -15.25
C PRO A 138 -14.29 -17.02 -15.70
N PRO A 139 -13.91 -15.81 -15.28
CA PRO A 139 -12.63 -15.23 -15.66
C PRO A 139 -11.45 -16.04 -15.12
N ASP A 140 -10.42 -16.22 -15.92
CA ASP A 140 -9.15 -16.81 -15.49
C ASP A 140 -8.25 -15.71 -14.87
N TRP A 141 -8.53 -15.37 -13.61
CA TRP A 141 -7.83 -14.29 -12.90
C TRP A 141 -6.34 -14.50 -12.75
N LEU A 142 -5.89 -15.75 -12.63
CA LEU A 142 -4.49 -16.05 -12.30
C LEU A 142 -3.70 -16.52 -13.52
N GLY A 143 -4.37 -17.04 -14.55
CA GLY A 143 -3.73 -17.50 -15.80
C GLY A 143 -3.60 -16.40 -16.85
N ASP A 144 -4.50 -15.41 -16.87
CA ASP A 144 -4.36 -14.24 -17.75
C ASP A 144 -3.48 -13.17 -17.11
N PRO A 145 -2.32 -12.81 -17.71
CA PRO A 145 -1.41 -11.80 -17.16
C PRO A 145 -2.06 -10.44 -16.88
N ARG A 146 -3.09 -10.05 -17.64
CA ARG A 146 -3.80 -8.78 -17.44
C ARG A 146 -4.72 -8.86 -16.24
N LEU A 147 -5.46 -9.94 -16.10
CA LEU A 147 -6.36 -10.18 -14.97
C LEU A 147 -5.56 -10.42 -13.67
N ALA A 148 -4.40 -11.07 -13.74
CA ALA A 148 -3.53 -11.28 -12.61
C ALA A 148 -3.07 -9.96 -11.97
N LEU A 149 -2.72 -8.94 -12.77
CA LEU A 149 -2.39 -7.60 -12.25
C LEU A 149 -3.60 -6.94 -11.58
N LEU A 150 -4.80 -7.08 -12.15
CA LEU A 150 -6.02 -6.56 -11.54
C LEU A 150 -6.36 -7.29 -10.24
N ALA A 151 -6.18 -8.61 -10.19
CA ALA A 151 -6.37 -9.40 -8.98
C ALA A 151 -5.44 -8.90 -7.84
N VAL A 152 -4.16 -8.66 -8.16
CA VAL A 152 -3.21 -8.06 -7.19
C VAL A 152 -3.68 -6.68 -6.74
N CYS A 153 -4.17 -5.83 -7.65
CA CYS A 153 -4.70 -4.51 -7.28
C CYS A 153 -5.89 -4.62 -6.32
N ILE A 154 -6.85 -5.52 -6.59
CA ILE A 154 -8.02 -5.73 -5.73
C ILE A 154 -7.61 -6.12 -4.32
N VAL A 155 -6.71 -7.11 -4.19
CA VAL A 155 -6.22 -7.58 -2.89
C VAL A 155 -5.46 -6.48 -2.16
N THR A 156 -4.60 -5.74 -2.85
CA THR A 156 -3.81 -4.65 -2.27
C THR A 156 -4.69 -3.52 -1.75
N ILE A 157 -5.68 -3.09 -2.54
CA ILE A 157 -6.65 -2.08 -2.11
C ILE A 157 -7.39 -2.56 -0.86
N TRP A 158 -7.97 -3.77 -0.90
CA TRP A 158 -8.72 -4.33 0.22
C TRP A 158 -7.87 -4.43 1.49
N ALA A 159 -6.63 -4.93 1.39
CA ALA A 159 -5.74 -5.10 2.54
C ALA A 159 -5.32 -3.77 3.16
N SER A 160 -5.17 -2.71 2.36
CA SER A 160 -4.75 -1.38 2.83
C SER A 160 -5.90 -0.51 3.34
N LEU A 161 -7.15 -0.83 2.99
CA LEU A 161 -8.32 0.01 3.33
C LEU A 161 -8.43 0.28 4.81
N GLY A 162 -8.28 -0.74 5.66
CA GLY A 162 -8.47 -0.61 7.10
C GLY A 162 -7.58 0.45 7.74
N LEU A 163 -6.28 0.38 7.46
CA LEU A 163 -5.32 1.34 7.98
C LEU A 163 -5.58 2.75 7.46
N ASN A 164 -5.83 2.88 6.16
CA ASN A 164 -6.09 4.17 5.54
C ASN A 164 -7.37 4.82 6.07
N VAL A 165 -8.45 4.04 6.27
CA VAL A 165 -9.71 4.53 6.85
C VAL A 165 -9.48 5.06 8.27
N VAL A 166 -8.70 4.35 9.10
CA VAL A 166 -8.38 4.80 10.47
C VAL A 166 -7.60 6.12 10.45
N ILE A 167 -6.60 6.25 9.57
CA ILE A 167 -5.79 7.46 9.44
C ILE A 167 -6.67 8.65 9.00
N PHE A 168 -7.47 8.47 7.95
CA PHE A 168 -8.35 9.55 7.48
C PHE A 168 -9.42 9.91 8.50
N LEU A 169 -10.01 8.93 9.19
CA LEU A 169 -11.01 9.20 10.21
C LEU A 169 -10.40 9.98 11.39
N ALA A 170 -9.18 9.65 11.81
CA ALA A 170 -8.47 10.40 12.84
C ALA A 170 -8.16 11.84 12.37
N GLY A 171 -7.74 12.03 11.13
CA GLY A 171 -7.55 13.36 10.53
C GLY A 171 -8.83 14.18 10.54
N LEU A 172 -9.94 13.62 10.06
CA LEU A 172 -11.24 14.29 10.02
C LEU A 172 -11.72 14.72 11.43
N GLN A 173 -11.45 13.92 12.45
CA GLN A 173 -11.83 14.22 13.84
C GLN A 173 -11.00 15.32 14.47
N ASN A 174 -9.81 15.61 13.96
CA ASN A 174 -8.96 16.69 14.45
C ASN A 174 -9.36 18.07 13.92
N ILE A 175 -10.23 18.14 12.92
CA ILE A 175 -10.72 19.41 12.38
C ILE A 175 -11.69 20.06 13.38
N SER A 176 -11.36 21.29 13.83
CA SER A 176 -12.21 22.00 14.78
C SER A 176 -13.62 22.21 14.22
N PRO A 177 -14.68 21.89 14.99
CA PRO A 177 -16.06 22.18 14.59
C PRO A 177 -16.29 23.64 14.23
N SER A 178 -15.62 24.58 14.90
CA SER A 178 -15.72 26.02 14.63
C SER A 178 -15.32 26.41 13.21
N VAL A 179 -14.34 25.72 12.61
CA VAL A 179 -13.92 25.95 11.21
C VAL A 179 -15.05 25.55 10.25
N ILE A 180 -15.68 24.43 10.52
CA ILE A 180 -16.81 23.92 9.69
C ILE A 180 -18.03 24.83 9.86
N GLU A 181 -18.32 25.32 11.07
CA GLU A 181 -19.43 26.24 11.35
C GLU A 181 -19.22 27.59 10.67
N ALA A 182 -18.02 28.17 10.76
CA ALA A 182 -17.68 29.42 10.07
C ALA A 182 -17.89 29.29 8.55
N ALA A 183 -17.39 28.22 7.95
CA ALA A 183 -17.59 27.96 6.52
C ALA A 183 -19.06 27.86 6.13
N ARG A 184 -19.92 27.28 7.00
CA ARG A 184 -21.37 27.24 6.76
C ARG A 184 -22.03 28.61 6.84
N ILE A 185 -21.57 29.45 7.78
CA ILE A 185 -22.05 30.84 7.89
C ILE A 185 -21.69 31.63 6.63
N ASP A 186 -20.48 31.36 6.07
CA ASP A 186 -20.02 31.94 4.79
C ASP A 186 -20.73 31.34 3.55
N GLY A 187 -21.74 30.48 3.73
CA GLY A 187 -22.52 29.89 2.65
C GLY A 187 -21.89 28.72 1.93
N ALA A 188 -20.81 28.13 2.49
CA ALA A 188 -20.20 26.97 1.87
C ALA A 188 -21.06 25.71 1.98
N GLY A 189 -21.43 25.12 0.83
CA GLY A 189 -22.13 23.85 0.77
C GLY A 189 -21.21 22.67 1.15
N ALA A 190 -21.83 21.50 1.39
CA ALA A 190 -21.12 20.29 1.85
C ALA A 190 -19.96 19.87 0.96
N ALA A 191 -20.12 19.94 -0.37
CA ALA A 191 -19.05 19.63 -1.33
C ALA A 191 -17.86 20.59 -1.19
N ARG A 192 -18.13 21.91 -1.07
CA ARG A 192 -17.08 22.91 -0.90
C ARG A 192 -16.36 22.74 0.43
N ILE A 193 -17.06 22.44 1.51
CA ILE A 193 -16.46 22.13 2.81
C ILE A 193 -15.56 20.90 2.71
N PHE A 194 -15.99 19.85 2.00
CA PHE A 194 -15.19 18.64 1.82
C PHE A 194 -13.90 18.92 1.05
N TRP A 195 -14.00 19.48 -0.14
CA TRP A 195 -12.84 19.66 -1.04
C TRP A 195 -11.87 20.77 -0.60
N SER A 196 -12.39 21.85 -0.01
CA SER A 196 -11.60 23.05 0.32
C SER A 196 -11.16 23.14 1.77
N ILE A 197 -11.77 22.34 2.67
CA ILE A 197 -11.47 22.39 4.11
C ILE A 197 -11.07 21.01 4.64
N ARG A 198 -11.93 20.00 4.50
CA ARG A 198 -11.71 18.70 5.11
C ARG A 198 -10.59 17.89 4.47
N LEU A 199 -10.49 17.93 3.15
CA LEU A 199 -9.48 17.15 2.42
C LEU A 199 -8.07 17.76 2.50
N PRO A 200 -7.89 19.10 2.48
CA PRO A 200 -6.56 19.72 2.62
C PRO A 200 -6.04 19.78 4.06
N LEU A 201 -6.90 19.75 5.09
CA LEU A 201 -6.53 19.77 6.52
C LEU A 201 -6.37 18.36 7.08
#